data_ea06121bc0c2a9d4014be5aad6d79b5f
#
_entry.id   ea06121bc0c2a9d4014be5aad6d79b5f
#
_cell.length_a   1.000
_cell.length_b   1.000
_cell.length_c   1.000
_cell.angle_alpha   90.00
_cell.angle_beta   90.00
_cell.angle_gamma   90.00
#
_symmetry.space_group_name_H-M   'P 1'
#
loop_
_entity.id
_entity.type
_entity.pdbx_description
1 polymer ?
#
loop_
_entity_poly.entity_id
_entity_poly.type
_entity_poly.pdbx_seq_one_letter_code
_entity_poly.pdbx_strand_id
1 'polypeptide(L)'
;SRDWQEISVLECILGSLHMDVAVESEPQRALARLTKSKVDALVVDCDLNGSGQFFRDLQLETSRPNTVPLVIMGNRQGRRGVEESGAMFAFDKPISVEQAVHTLSAARNMILDGRLRYHRAGVDVPVTVRAGTKKKTAGKLINLSQGGLQVHVEDGFDPSEASRVCFALPGTKSAINADVEVAWSDNLGNIGIRFAKMPLQMKQTLRLWLAQQYFAN
;
A
#
# COMPACT_ATOMS: atom_id res chain seq x y z
N SER A 1 18.86 12.53 -7.06
CA SER A 1 20.29 12.67 -6.76
C SER A 1 21.12 12.74 -8.03
N ARG A 2 22.34 13.24 -7.90
CA ARG A 2 23.40 13.26 -8.94
C ARG A 2 24.63 12.46 -8.52
N ASP A 3 24.68 11.99 -7.31
CA ASP A 3 25.77 11.18 -6.82
C ASP A 3 25.63 9.73 -7.33
N TRP A 4 26.50 9.37 -8.25
CA TRP A 4 26.49 8.06 -8.90
C TRP A 4 26.73 6.91 -7.90
N GLN A 5 27.58 7.08 -6.90
CA GLN A 5 27.87 6.04 -5.93
C GLN A 5 26.64 5.76 -5.05
N GLU A 6 26.01 6.81 -4.57
CA GLU A 6 24.78 6.70 -3.77
C GLU A 6 23.62 6.09 -4.58
N ILE A 7 23.45 6.54 -5.83
CA ILE A 7 22.44 6.00 -6.75
C ILE A 7 22.65 4.51 -6.94
N SER A 8 23.86 4.06 -7.24
CA SER A 8 24.16 2.65 -7.48
C SER A 8 23.89 1.76 -6.25
N VAL A 9 24.22 2.24 -5.04
CA VAL A 9 23.93 1.52 -3.80
C VAL A 9 22.41 1.37 -3.63
N LEU A 10 21.65 2.45 -3.82
CA LEU A 10 20.21 2.43 -3.67
C LEU A 10 19.52 1.57 -4.74
N GLU A 11 19.94 1.66 -6.01
CA GLU A 11 19.40 0.84 -7.10
C GLU A 11 19.63 -0.66 -6.86
N CYS A 12 20.83 -1.04 -6.41
CA CYS A 12 21.13 -2.42 -6.09
C CYS A 12 20.22 -2.96 -4.97
N ILE A 13 20.06 -2.19 -3.89
CA ILE A 13 19.24 -2.64 -2.74
C ILE A 13 17.76 -2.63 -3.09
N LEU A 14 17.26 -1.59 -3.74
CA LEU A 14 15.85 -1.51 -4.15
C LEU A 14 15.51 -2.60 -5.17
N GLY A 15 16.39 -2.89 -6.12
CA GLY A 15 16.26 -4.00 -7.05
C GLY A 15 16.18 -5.35 -6.34
N SER A 16 17.00 -5.59 -5.30
CA SER A 16 16.92 -6.81 -4.49
C SER A 16 15.61 -6.94 -3.71
N LEU A 17 14.95 -5.81 -3.44
CA LEU A 17 13.63 -5.74 -2.80
C LEU A 17 12.46 -5.80 -3.81
N HIS A 18 12.76 -6.09 -5.10
CA HIS A 18 11.80 -6.12 -6.21
C HIS A 18 11.08 -4.79 -6.42
N MET A 19 11.81 -3.70 -6.35
CA MET A 19 11.32 -2.34 -6.61
C MET A 19 11.97 -1.80 -7.88
N ASP A 20 11.16 -1.26 -8.78
CA ASP A 20 11.64 -0.53 -9.94
C ASP A 20 12.10 0.87 -9.54
N VAL A 21 13.29 1.24 -9.96
CA VAL A 21 13.90 2.53 -9.65
C VAL A 21 13.91 3.42 -10.87
N ALA A 22 13.52 4.66 -10.68
CA ALA A 22 13.64 5.69 -11.70
C ALA A 22 14.42 6.87 -11.11
N VAL A 23 15.56 7.15 -11.69
CA VAL A 23 16.44 8.24 -11.25
C VAL A 23 16.15 9.50 -12.03
N GLU A 24 15.96 10.60 -11.30
CA GLU A 24 15.80 11.94 -11.87
C GLU A 24 16.79 12.90 -11.19
N SER A 25 17.56 13.61 -12.00
CA SER A 25 18.55 14.57 -11.51
C SER A 25 18.01 15.99 -11.38
N GLU A 26 16.84 16.27 -11.95
CA GLU A 26 16.21 17.57 -11.99
C GLU A 26 14.86 17.56 -11.27
N PRO A 27 14.66 18.42 -10.23
CA PRO A 27 13.43 18.45 -9.45
C PRO A 27 12.15 18.64 -10.28
N GLN A 28 12.19 19.49 -11.31
CA GLN A 28 11.03 19.76 -12.18
C GLN A 28 10.64 18.53 -12.99
N ARG A 29 11.59 17.75 -13.49
CA ARG A 29 11.30 16.48 -14.18
C ARG A 29 10.73 15.43 -13.23
N ALA A 30 11.23 15.39 -12.01
CA ALA A 30 10.69 14.52 -10.97
C ALA A 30 9.22 14.83 -10.68
N LEU A 31 8.85 16.10 -10.50
CA LEU A 31 7.46 16.53 -10.34
C LEU A 31 6.60 16.12 -11.54
N ALA A 32 7.04 16.42 -12.78
CA ALA A 32 6.33 16.06 -13.99
C ALA A 32 6.12 14.53 -14.12
N ARG A 33 7.06 13.73 -13.61
CA ARG A 33 6.93 12.28 -13.58
C ARG A 33 5.91 11.81 -12.54
N LEU A 34 5.89 12.41 -11.36
CA LEU A 34 4.92 12.10 -10.31
C LEU A 34 3.48 12.37 -10.74
N THR A 35 3.25 13.36 -11.64
CA THR A 35 1.92 13.63 -12.18
C THR A 35 1.47 12.60 -13.21
N LYS A 36 2.42 11.98 -13.94
CA LYS A 36 2.14 11.04 -15.04
C LYS A 36 2.19 9.58 -14.65
N SER A 37 2.92 9.26 -13.60
CA SER A 37 3.19 7.87 -13.18
C SER A 37 2.82 7.67 -11.72
N LYS A 38 2.33 6.47 -11.40
CA LYS A 38 2.14 6.08 -10.01
C LYS A 38 3.50 5.75 -9.40
N VAL A 39 3.90 6.53 -8.41
CA VAL A 39 5.14 6.32 -7.65
C VAL A 39 4.76 5.97 -6.21
N ASP A 40 5.33 4.90 -5.68
CA ASP A 40 4.98 4.42 -4.34
C ASP A 40 5.88 4.97 -3.25
N ALA A 41 7.10 5.37 -3.60
CA ALA A 41 8.04 6.01 -2.69
C ALA A 41 8.98 6.97 -3.42
N LEU A 42 9.44 7.98 -2.69
CA LEU A 42 10.44 8.93 -3.13
C LEU A 42 11.68 8.83 -2.26
N VAL A 43 12.85 8.87 -2.90
CA VAL A 43 14.12 9.07 -2.22
C VAL A 43 14.69 10.39 -2.72
N VAL A 44 14.70 11.42 -1.88
CA VAL A 44 15.11 12.78 -2.28
C VAL A 44 16.44 13.13 -1.66
N ASP A 45 17.36 13.58 -2.51
CA ASP A 45 18.65 14.12 -2.11
C ASP A 45 18.50 15.60 -1.73
N CYS A 46 18.63 15.90 -0.45
CA CYS A 46 18.46 17.25 0.07
C CYS A 46 19.60 18.20 -0.29
N ASP A 47 20.75 17.66 -0.66
CA ASP A 47 21.91 18.48 -1.08
C ASP A 47 21.78 18.92 -2.54
N LEU A 48 20.78 18.42 -3.26
CA LEU A 48 20.52 18.81 -4.64
C LEU A 48 19.91 20.22 -4.70
N ASN A 49 20.46 21.09 -5.56
CA ASN A 49 19.90 22.42 -5.78
C ASN A 49 18.43 22.33 -6.23
N GLY A 50 17.56 23.08 -5.55
CA GLY A 50 16.13 23.09 -5.80
C GLY A 50 15.32 22.06 -5.01
N SER A 51 15.94 21.22 -4.16
CA SER A 51 15.24 20.26 -3.32
C SER A 51 14.21 20.91 -2.39
N GLY A 52 14.53 22.06 -1.79
CA GLY A 52 13.59 22.80 -0.94
C GLY A 52 12.36 23.31 -1.69
N GLN A 53 12.50 23.74 -2.95
CA GLN A 53 11.35 24.12 -3.79
C GLN A 53 10.54 22.88 -4.17
N PHE A 54 11.21 21.79 -4.53
CA PHE A 54 10.55 20.50 -4.82
C PHE A 54 9.65 20.03 -3.69
N PHE A 55 10.09 20.15 -2.43
CA PHE A 55 9.27 19.79 -1.29
C PHE A 55 8.04 20.68 -1.12
N ARG A 56 8.18 21.98 -1.31
CA ARG A 56 7.04 22.91 -1.28
C ARG A 56 6.02 22.58 -2.36
N ASP A 57 6.48 22.34 -3.57
CA ASP A 57 5.62 21.99 -4.70
C ASP A 57 4.94 20.63 -4.49
N LEU A 58 5.66 19.66 -3.94
CA LEU A 58 5.12 18.36 -3.57
C LEU A 58 4.01 18.47 -2.52
N GLN A 59 4.18 19.32 -1.51
CA GLN A 59 3.15 19.54 -0.49
C GLN A 59 1.89 20.21 -1.05
N LEU A 60 2.04 21.13 -2.01
CA LEU A 60 0.91 21.78 -2.67
C LEU A 60 0.13 20.82 -3.57
N GLU A 61 0.78 19.86 -4.20
CA GLU A 61 0.15 18.84 -5.04
C GLU A 61 -0.44 17.66 -4.26
N THR A 62 -0.14 17.52 -2.98
CA THR A 62 -0.57 16.38 -2.13
C THR A 62 -2.03 16.43 -1.71
N SER A 63 -2.89 17.15 -2.39
CA SER A 63 -4.36 16.92 -2.34
C SER A 63 -4.77 15.52 -2.84
N ARG A 64 -3.80 14.67 -3.21
CA ARG A 64 -4.03 13.30 -3.69
C ARG A 64 -3.92 12.30 -2.54
N PRO A 65 -4.88 11.37 -2.39
CA PRO A 65 -4.95 10.43 -1.25
C PRO A 65 -3.87 9.35 -1.24
N ASN A 66 -2.89 9.38 -2.13
CA ASN A 66 -1.78 8.44 -2.19
C ASN A 66 -0.55 9.05 -1.51
N THR A 67 -0.48 8.95 -0.19
CA THR A 67 0.71 9.33 0.58
C THR A 67 1.85 8.39 0.19
N VAL A 68 2.77 8.90 -0.59
CA VAL A 68 4.01 8.20 -0.94
C VAL A 68 4.97 8.35 0.25
N PRO A 69 5.43 7.27 0.88
CA PRO A 69 6.47 7.36 1.90
C PRO A 69 7.69 8.08 1.34
N LEU A 70 8.19 9.07 2.05
CA LEU A 70 9.31 9.88 1.62
C LEU A 70 10.56 9.48 2.38
N VAL A 71 11.59 9.14 1.65
CA VAL A 71 12.92 8.81 2.19
C VAL A 71 13.90 9.88 1.72
N ILE A 72 14.68 10.44 2.62
CA ILE A 72 15.53 11.58 2.36
C ILE A 72 16.99 11.27 2.62
N MET A 73 17.84 11.72 1.71
CA MET A 73 19.28 11.71 1.85
C MET A 73 19.75 13.14 2.11
N GLY A 74 20.70 13.33 2.99
CA GLY A 74 21.29 14.65 3.20
C GLY A 74 22.25 14.67 4.37
N ASN A 75 23.18 15.64 4.38
CA ASN A 75 23.96 15.89 5.57
C ASN A 75 23.08 16.54 6.65
N ARG A 76 23.57 16.57 7.90
CA ARG A 76 22.80 17.10 9.06
C ARG A 76 22.26 18.52 8.89
N GLN A 77 22.84 19.34 7.99
CA GLN A 77 22.39 20.72 7.75
C GLN A 77 21.21 20.79 6.78
N GLY A 78 21.17 19.91 5.77
CA GLY A 78 20.05 19.79 4.83
C GLY A 78 18.79 19.20 5.46
N ARG A 79 18.92 18.41 6.51
CA ARG A 79 17.80 17.72 7.20
C ARG A 79 16.84 18.66 7.94
N ARG A 80 17.31 19.79 8.48
CA ARG A 80 16.48 20.68 9.32
C ARG A 80 15.24 21.23 8.63
N GLY A 81 15.29 21.46 7.31
CA GLY A 81 14.12 21.90 6.54
C GLY A 81 13.22 20.76 6.05
N VAL A 82 13.66 19.52 6.21
CA VAL A 82 13.00 18.34 5.65
C VAL A 82 12.25 17.54 6.69
N GLU A 83 12.61 17.61 7.96
CA GLU A 83 11.80 17.08 9.06
C GLU A 83 10.41 17.73 9.05
N GLU A 84 10.30 18.97 8.60
CA GLU A 84 9.03 19.67 8.37
C GLU A 84 8.25 19.11 7.14
N SER A 85 8.88 18.36 6.25
CA SER A 85 8.26 17.81 5.03
C SER A 85 7.46 16.52 5.23
N GLY A 86 7.47 15.96 6.44
CA GLY A 86 6.81 14.69 6.76
C GLY A 86 7.56 13.45 6.28
N ALA A 87 8.86 13.55 6.04
CA ALA A 87 9.71 12.41 5.71
C ALA A 87 9.74 11.41 6.86
N MET A 88 9.52 10.13 6.53
CA MET A 88 9.46 9.06 7.52
C MET A 88 10.80 8.37 7.76
N PHE A 89 11.71 8.45 6.79
CA PHE A 89 13.02 7.83 6.83
C PHE A 89 14.07 8.77 6.30
N ALA A 90 15.31 8.65 6.80
CA ALA A 90 16.42 9.47 6.35
C ALA A 90 17.71 8.67 6.29
N PHE A 91 18.54 8.97 5.29
CA PHE A 91 19.90 8.49 5.16
C PHE A 91 20.89 9.60 5.52
N ASP A 92 22.00 9.22 6.12
CA ASP A 92 23.17 10.08 6.28
C ASP A 92 24.16 9.80 5.15
N LYS A 93 24.76 10.86 4.62
CA LYS A 93 25.82 10.74 3.61
C LYS A 93 27.20 10.61 4.29
N PRO A 94 28.09 9.80 3.75
CA PRO A 94 27.91 8.88 2.62
C PRO A 94 27.01 7.69 2.99
N ILE A 95 26.17 7.26 2.05
CA ILE A 95 25.25 6.14 2.28
C ILE A 95 26.05 4.84 2.28
N SER A 96 26.03 4.12 3.40
CA SER A 96 26.57 2.77 3.47
C SER A 96 25.52 1.73 3.05
N VAL A 97 25.96 0.59 2.55
CA VAL A 97 25.09 -0.54 2.18
C VAL A 97 24.28 -0.98 3.40
N GLU A 98 24.90 -1.09 4.56
CA GLU A 98 24.25 -1.52 5.81
C GLU A 98 23.13 -0.55 6.22
N GLN A 99 23.38 0.76 6.20
CA GLN A 99 22.40 1.79 6.49
C GLN A 99 21.23 1.74 5.49
N ALA A 100 21.53 1.58 4.19
CA ALA A 100 20.52 1.52 3.16
C ALA A 100 19.64 0.27 3.28
N VAL A 101 20.24 -0.90 3.51
CA VAL A 101 19.49 -2.15 3.73
C VAL A 101 18.56 -2.02 4.94
N HIS A 102 19.05 -1.53 6.07
CA HIS A 102 18.26 -1.37 7.28
C HIS A 102 17.07 -0.42 7.06
N THR A 103 17.34 0.77 6.50
CA THR A 103 16.32 1.81 6.31
C THR A 103 15.30 1.41 5.24
N LEU A 104 15.74 0.87 4.10
CA LEU A 104 14.83 0.45 3.03
C LEU A 104 14.04 -0.79 3.39
N SER A 105 14.59 -1.71 4.19
CA SER A 105 13.84 -2.85 4.70
C SER A 105 12.72 -2.41 5.65
N ALA A 106 12.97 -1.40 6.49
CA ALA A 106 11.93 -0.80 7.32
C ALA A 106 10.87 -0.06 6.47
N ALA A 107 11.31 0.73 5.49
CA ALA A 107 10.43 1.45 4.58
C ALA A 107 9.61 0.52 3.68
N ARG A 108 10.16 -0.63 3.27
CA ARG A 108 9.49 -1.61 2.40
C ARG A 108 8.10 -1.99 2.90
N ASN A 109 7.98 -2.28 4.17
CA ASN A 109 6.69 -2.68 4.74
C ASN A 109 5.64 -1.57 4.59
N MET A 110 6.03 -0.32 4.74
CA MET A 110 5.14 0.84 4.59
C MET A 110 4.80 1.10 3.12
N ILE A 111 5.77 0.96 2.22
CA ILE A 111 5.58 1.07 0.78
C ILE A 111 4.59 -0.01 0.31
N LEU A 112 4.78 -1.25 0.77
CA LEU A 112 3.87 -2.36 0.47
C LEU A 112 2.48 -2.14 1.06
N ASP A 113 2.38 -1.64 2.28
CA ASP A 113 1.08 -1.32 2.88
C ASP A 113 0.33 -0.24 2.11
N GLY A 114 1.02 0.77 1.64
CA GLY A 114 0.45 1.78 0.76
C GLY A 114 -0.09 1.17 -0.55
N ARG A 115 0.65 0.27 -1.17
CA ARG A 115 0.21 -0.45 -2.37
C ARG A 115 -0.96 -1.39 -2.10
N LEU A 116 -0.85 -2.22 -1.08
CA LEU A 116 -1.86 -3.23 -0.75
C LEU A 116 -3.17 -2.60 -0.27
N ARG A 117 -3.14 -1.37 0.27
CA ARG A 117 -4.35 -0.67 0.70
C ARG A 117 -5.37 -0.49 -0.42
N TYR A 118 -4.92 -0.29 -1.66
CA TYR A 118 -5.76 -0.09 -2.84
C TYR A 118 -5.76 -1.28 -3.79
N HIS A 119 -4.89 -2.26 -3.56
CA HIS A 119 -4.86 -3.48 -4.38
C HIS A 119 -6.07 -4.34 -4.08
N ARG A 120 -6.73 -4.80 -5.15
CA ARG A 120 -7.82 -5.76 -5.10
C ARG A 120 -7.43 -6.98 -5.90
N ALA A 121 -7.19 -8.08 -5.20
CA ALA A 121 -6.96 -9.37 -5.84
C ALA A 121 -8.30 -9.91 -6.33
N GLY A 122 -8.40 -10.25 -7.61
CA GLY A 122 -9.51 -11.03 -8.13
C GLY A 122 -9.47 -12.43 -7.54
N VAL A 123 -10.60 -12.92 -7.04
CA VAL A 123 -10.73 -14.25 -6.44
C VAL A 123 -12.03 -14.87 -6.88
N ASP A 124 -12.09 -16.21 -6.82
CA ASP A 124 -13.28 -16.97 -7.14
C ASP A 124 -13.41 -18.11 -6.12
N VAL A 125 -13.91 -17.78 -4.94
CA VAL A 125 -14.07 -18.78 -3.86
C VAL A 125 -15.41 -18.60 -3.15
N PRO A 126 -15.96 -19.66 -2.57
CA PRO A 126 -17.17 -19.58 -1.77
C PRO A 126 -16.95 -18.73 -0.52
N VAL A 127 -17.94 -17.92 -0.19
CA VAL A 127 -18.01 -17.13 1.03
C VAL A 127 -19.33 -17.36 1.74
N THR A 128 -19.30 -17.34 3.06
CA THR A 128 -20.52 -17.33 3.89
C THR A 128 -20.70 -15.94 4.45
N VAL A 129 -21.82 -15.30 4.14
CA VAL A 129 -22.25 -14.02 4.73
C VAL A 129 -23.30 -14.31 5.80
N ARG A 130 -23.13 -13.74 6.98
CA ARG A 130 -24.09 -13.86 8.09
C ARG A 130 -24.87 -12.57 8.26
N ALA A 131 -26.17 -12.71 8.40
CA ALA A 131 -27.08 -11.66 8.77
C ALA A 131 -27.57 -11.91 10.20
N GLY A 132 -27.28 -10.98 11.12
CA GLY A 132 -27.60 -11.15 12.52
C GLY A 132 -27.00 -12.43 13.14
N THR A 133 -27.76 -13.07 14.05
CA THR A 133 -27.27 -14.22 14.81
C THR A 133 -27.57 -15.60 14.15
N LYS A 134 -28.52 -15.67 13.23
CA LYS A 134 -29.04 -16.98 12.77
C LYS A 134 -28.97 -17.22 11.26
N LYS A 135 -29.08 -16.19 10.42
CA LYS A 135 -29.15 -16.38 8.97
C LYS A 135 -27.76 -16.46 8.36
N LYS A 136 -27.46 -17.52 7.64
CA LYS A 136 -26.24 -17.71 6.86
C LYS A 136 -26.62 -17.81 5.39
N THR A 137 -25.98 -17.04 4.55
CA THR A 137 -26.17 -17.08 3.11
C THR A 137 -24.85 -17.43 2.44
N ALA A 138 -24.88 -18.39 1.54
CA ALA A 138 -23.75 -18.69 0.69
C ALA A 138 -23.64 -17.63 -0.41
N GLY A 139 -22.43 -17.28 -0.77
CA GLY A 139 -22.12 -16.37 -1.86
C GLY A 139 -20.78 -16.70 -2.49
N LYS A 140 -20.40 -15.90 -3.45
CA LYS A 140 -19.15 -16.00 -4.19
C LYS A 140 -18.31 -14.74 -3.93
N LEU A 141 -17.09 -14.92 -3.48
CA LEU A 141 -16.12 -13.86 -3.31
C LEU A 141 -15.54 -13.50 -4.68
N ILE A 142 -15.68 -12.24 -5.08
CA ILE A 142 -15.27 -11.74 -6.40
C ILE A 142 -13.90 -11.06 -6.34
N ASN A 143 -13.68 -10.21 -5.35
CA ASN A 143 -12.39 -9.59 -5.11
C ASN A 143 -12.17 -9.32 -3.63
N LEU A 144 -10.89 -9.16 -3.27
CA LEU A 144 -10.42 -9.04 -1.90
C LEU A 144 -9.33 -7.99 -1.79
N SER A 145 -9.40 -7.14 -0.77
CA SER A 145 -8.40 -6.13 -0.41
C SER A 145 -8.13 -6.15 1.09
N GLN A 146 -7.17 -5.36 1.56
CA GLN A 146 -6.92 -5.19 3.00
C GLN A 146 -8.12 -4.62 3.76
N GLY A 147 -8.89 -3.74 3.13
CA GLY A 147 -10.00 -3.03 3.78
C GLY A 147 -11.36 -3.70 3.64
N GLY A 148 -11.50 -4.67 2.73
CA GLY A 148 -12.80 -5.28 2.45
C GLY A 148 -12.80 -6.19 1.24
N LEU A 149 -14.00 -6.56 0.81
CA LEU A 149 -14.22 -7.54 -0.23
C LEU A 149 -15.51 -7.22 -1.02
N GLN A 150 -15.59 -7.75 -2.21
CA GLN A 150 -16.82 -7.78 -3.00
C GLN A 150 -17.31 -9.22 -3.08
N VAL A 151 -18.57 -9.40 -2.78
CA VAL A 151 -19.25 -10.69 -2.89
C VAL A 151 -20.44 -10.61 -3.83
N HIS A 152 -20.76 -11.72 -4.44
CA HIS A 152 -22.04 -11.92 -5.10
C HIS A 152 -22.84 -12.90 -4.27
N VAL A 153 -24.07 -12.55 -3.93
CA VAL A 153 -25.04 -13.43 -3.24
C VAL A 153 -26.28 -13.57 -4.09
N GLU A 154 -26.91 -14.74 -4.00
CA GLU A 154 -28.15 -14.99 -4.72
C GLU A 154 -29.31 -14.19 -4.10
N ASP A 155 -30.41 -14.08 -4.87
CA ASP A 155 -31.58 -13.31 -4.50
C ASP A 155 -32.17 -13.67 -3.12
N GLY A 156 -32.71 -12.64 -2.45
CA GLY A 156 -33.37 -12.80 -1.13
C GLY A 156 -32.48 -12.57 0.08
N PHE A 157 -31.26 -12.09 -0.11
CA PHE A 157 -30.42 -11.60 0.98
C PHE A 157 -30.58 -10.08 1.14
N ASP A 158 -30.89 -9.62 2.35
CA ASP A 158 -30.86 -8.19 2.67
C ASP A 158 -29.44 -7.77 3.03
N PRO A 159 -28.76 -6.97 2.17
CA PRO A 159 -27.40 -6.53 2.44
C PRO A 159 -27.24 -5.77 3.76
N SER A 160 -28.26 -5.01 4.18
CA SER A 160 -28.19 -4.18 5.40
C SER A 160 -28.02 -5.01 6.68
N GLU A 161 -28.38 -6.28 6.64
CA GLU A 161 -28.24 -7.20 7.78
C GLU A 161 -26.86 -7.88 7.86
N ALA A 162 -25.99 -7.71 6.85
CA ALA A 162 -24.68 -8.35 6.86
C ALA A 162 -23.82 -7.89 8.04
N SER A 163 -23.43 -8.83 8.88
CA SER A 163 -22.67 -8.56 10.12
C SER A 163 -21.33 -9.29 10.18
N ARG A 164 -21.18 -10.39 9.45
CA ARG A 164 -19.95 -11.20 9.47
C ARG A 164 -19.74 -11.94 8.16
N VAL A 165 -18.48 -12.10 7.77
CA VAL A 165 -18.08 -12.95 6.63
C VAL A 165 -17.11 -14.03 7.07
N CYS A 166 -17.20 -15.19 6.39
CA CYS A 166 -16.28 -16.30 6.55
C CYS A 166 -15.91 -16.86 5.18
N PHE A 167 -14.61 -16.95 4.87
CA PHE A 167 -14.10 -17.55 3.63
C PHE A 167 -12.69 -18.09 3.83
N ALA A 168 -12.27 -19.02 2.97
CA ALA A 168 -10.89 -19.50 2.93
C ALA A 168 -10.07 -18.68 1.94
N LEU A 169 -8.83 -18.36 2.30
CA LEU A 169 -7.90 -17.72 1.36
C LEU A 169 -7.46 -18.74 0.30
N PRO A 170 -7.57 -18.39 -1.01
CA PRO A 170 -7.19 -19.28 -2.10
C PRO A 170 -5.77 -19.83 -1.96
N GLY A 171 -5.60 -21.12 -2.21
CA GLY A 171 -4.29 -21.78 -2.12
C GLY A 171 -3.75 -21.97 -0.70
N THR A 172 -4.53 -21.67 0.34
CA THR A 172 -4.12 -21.83 1.73
C THR A 172 -5.13 -22.62 2.55
N LYS A 173 -4.72 -23.04 3.77
CA LYS A 173 -5.65 -23.61 4.77
C LYS A 173 -6.20 -22.53 5.70
N SER A 174 -5.88 -21.27 5.47
CA SER A 174 -6.26 -20.17 6.36
C SER A 174 -7.68 -19.71 6.08
N ALA A 175 -8.51 -19.68 7.10
CA ALA A 175 -9.86 -19.12 7.05
C ALA A 175 -9.86 -17.70 7.63
N ILE A 176 -10.56 -16.80 6.96
CA ILE A 176 -10.79 -15.43 7.41
C ILE A 176 -12.20 -15.35 7.97
N ASN A 177 -12.31 -14.87 9.20
CA ASN A 177 -13.57 -14.53 9.86
C ASN A 177 -13.49 -13.08 10.31
N ALA A 178 -14.40 -12.24 9.85
CA ALA A 178 -14.40 -10.82 10.16
C ALA A 178 -15.80 -10.30 10.38
N ASP A 179 -15.94 -9.37 11.33
CA ASP A 179 -17.13 -8.53 11.43
C ASP A 179 -17.07 -7.47 10.34
N VAL A 180 -18.21 -7.15 9.75
CA VAL A 180 -18.29 -6.36 8.53
C VAL A 180 -19.39 -5.33 8.57
N GLU A 181 -19.23 -4.32 7.69
CA GLU A 181 -20.23 -3.31 7.35
C GLU A 181 -20.40 -3.27 5.84
N VAL A 182 -21.64 -3.13 5.37
CA VAL A 182 -21.92 -2.96 3.95
C VAL A 182 -21.53 -1.54 3.54
N ALA A 183 -20.71 -1.44 2.51
CA ALA A 183 -20.32 -0.15 1.92
C ALA A 183 -21.25 0.25 0.76
N TRP A 184 -21.69 -0.72 -0.04
CA TRP A 184 -22.62 -0.55 -1.14
C TRP A 184 -23.23 -1.90 -1.54
N SER A 185 -24.36 -1.86 -2.22
CA SER A 185 -24.97 -3.01 -2.87
C SER A 185 -25.65 -2.56 -4.18
N ASP A 186 -25.82 -3.51 -5.12
CA ASP A 186 -26.56 -3.29 -6.33
C ASP A 186 -27.76 -4.26 -6.44
N ASN A 187 -28.59 -4.03 -7.47
CA ASN A 187 -29.77 -4.87 -7.72
C ASN A 187 -29.43 -6.22 -8.41
N LEU A 188 -28.14 -6.49 -8.65
CA LEU A 188 -27.63 -7.68 -9.30
C LEU A 188 -27.04 -8.68 -8.29
N GLY A 189 -27.24 -8.46 -7.00
CA GLY A 189 -26.71 -9.31 -5.93
C GLY A 189 -25.23 -9.06 -5.57
N ASN A 190 -24.60 -8.02 -6.11
CA ASN A 190 -23.26 -7.66 -5.72
C ASN A 190 -23.26 -6.76 -4.49
N ILE A 191 -22.38 -7.07 -3.55
CA ILE A 191 -22.26 -6.35 -2.28
C ILE A 191 -20.79 -6.01 -2.04
N GLY A 192 -20.51 -4.72 -1.85
CA GLY A 192 -19.21 -4.24 -1.37
C GLY A 192 -19.21 -4.17 0.14
N ILE A 193 -18.28 -4.85 0.76
CA ILE A 193 -18.20 -5.06 2.19
C ILE A 193 -16.88 -4.53 2.72
N ARG A 194 -16.91 -3.77 3.82
CA ARG A 194 -15.74 -3.30 4.58
C ARG A 194 -15.55 -4.14 5.83
N PHE A 195 -14.33 -4.48 6.15
CA PHE A 195 -14.01 -5.10 7.43
C PHE A 195 -14.13 -4.09 8.58
N ALA A 196 -15.01 -4.35 9.54
CA ALA A 196 -15.18 -3.53 10.75
C ALA A 196 -14.21 -4.00 11.85
N LYS A 197 -14.21 -5.32 12.15
CA LYS A 197 -13.28 -5.93 13.10
C LYS A 197 -12.73 -7.23 12.54
N MET A 198 -11.42 -7.38 12.67
CA MET A 198 -10.71 -8.62 12.30
C MET A 198 -9.57 -8.84 13.32
N PRO A 199 -9.38 -10.05 13.83
CA PRO A 199 -8.25 -10.40 14.69
C PRO A 199 -6.91 -10.05 14.02
N LEU A 200 -5.95 -9.57 14.81
CA LEU A 200 -4.65 -9.12 14.29
C LEU A 200 -3.93 -10.20 13.47
N GLN A 201 -3.97 -11.44 13.94
CA GLN A 201 -3.37 -12.57 13.24
C GLN A 201 -4.01 -12.79 11.85
N MET A 202 -5.33 -12.67 11.72
CA MET A 202 -6.02 -12.79 10.44
C MET A 202 -5.71 -11.61 9.51
N LYS A 203 -5.57 -10.39 10.05
CA LYS A 203 -5.10 -9.22 9.27
C LYS A 203 -3.71 -9.47 8.70
N GLN A 204 -2.80 -10.00 9.49
CA GLN A 204 -1.44 -10.31 9.04
C GLN A 204 -1.45 -11.40 7.97
N THR A 205 -2.22 -12.47 8.16
CA THR A 205 -2.38 -13.55 7.18
C THR A 205 -2.94 -13.03 5.85
N LEU A 206 -4.00 -12.23 5.90
CA LEU A 206 -4.60 -11.58 4.72
C LEU A 206 -3.60 -10.68 4.00
N ARG A 207 -2.86 -9.86 4.75
CA ARG A 207 -1.83 -8.97 4.20
C ARG A 207 -0.73 -9.74 3.49
N LEU A 208 -0.20 -10.80 4.10
CA LEU A 208 0.83 -11.64 3.48
C LEU A 208 0.31 -12.30 2.21
N TRP A 209 -0.90 -12.82 2.24
CA TRP A 209 -1.52 -13.41 1.05
C TRP A 209 -1.70 -12.38 -0.08
N LEU A 210 -2.23 -11.19 0.21
CA LEU A 210 -2.37 -10.10 -0.77
C LEU A 210 -1.03 -9.66 -1.35
N ALA A 211 0.03 -9.63 -0.54
CA ALA A 211 1.38 -9.32 -1.01
C ALA A 211 1.87 -10.38 -2.00
N GLN A 212 1.66 -11.67 -1.72
CA GLN A 212 1.99 -12.75 -2.65
C GLN A 212 1.24 -12.62 -3.98
N GLN A 213 -0.07 -12.32 -3.94
CA GLN A 213 -0.87 -12.09 -5.16
C GLN A 213 -0.38 -10.88 -5.95
N TYR A 214 0.01 -9.81 -5.27
CA TYR A 214 0.52 -8.61 -5.90
C TYR A 214 1.83 -8.83 -6.66
N PHE A 215 2.71 -9.67 -6.15
CA PHE A 215 4.01 -9.98 -6.78
C PHE A 215 3.94 -11.14 -7.78
N ALA A 216 2.85 -11.91 -7.80
CA ALA A 216 2.67 -13.01 -8.74
C ALA A 216 2.09 -12.56 -10.10
N ASN A 217 1.54 -11.35 -10.18
CA ASN A 217 1.03 -10.70 -11.38
C ASN A 217 1.98 -9.61 -11.85
#